data_4b577d85621e1f24481db9b5575ff916
#
_entry.id   4b577d85621e1f24481db9b5575ff916
#
_cell.length_a   1.000
_cell.length_b   1.000
_cell.length_c   1.000
_cell.angle_alpha   90.00
_cell.angle_beta   90.00
_cell.angle_gamma   90.00
#
_symmetry.space_group_name_H-M   'P 1'
#
loop_
_entity.id
_entity.type
_entity.pdbx_description
1 polymer ?
#
loop_
_entity_poly.entity_id
_entity_poly.type
_entity_poly.pdbx_seq_one_letter_code
_entity_poly.pdbx_strand_id
1 'polypeptide(L)'
;MPTAFAATYGAGKPVLGSYAEYDAVPENSQQPVPYRAPREGLHPWAPGHTDPHSALGVAALTGALAAKAAMEKHRIRGTLRFFGEPAEKVCASKPAHAAKGYYDGADAYIAYHPSPFNTAMWETHCGSYWSAQFAFECLNPEAWADPSLQPFPGYAHAATRCPGALDAVCLMYTTTKYLKEAMFPHTGTWTLNEFIMVGGQCTSDNLPPRMSAIQYAWRSSSLDIQEQIASVLERNAHHVAATTGCRESVRWITKTRVGLPNRALADLTYRNLALVGPPVLGDEARRFGRAIQKNLGLEPMDDPFVERAQRLTSPEEYEAFMRTGLPSWQRHFTSDDYVEYTWHAPTARLFTGRPRLRPPRPGYEYPAWTHNAMGGVPRCIDPMMFTAGKTIAATLVDLLTQPAELTKARVEFDERTGGGVGGTKWVAPLLPPEFAPPVDLRWPEYVVTPRGEEWWIPTPRQGKGLEERSLKS
;
A
#
# COMPACT_ATOMS: atom_id res chain seq x y z
N MET A 1 -9.10 -2.63 -12.43
CA MET A 1 -8.24 -3.56 -11.67
C MET A 1 -8.92 -4.92 -11.60
N PRO A 2 -8.23 -6.03 -11.89
CA PRO A 2 -8.73 -7.35 -11.55
C PRO A 2 -9.07 -7.44 -10.06
N THR A 3 -10.11 -8.20 -9.71
CA THR A 3 -10.62 -8.38 -8.35
C THR A 3 -11.21 -7.14 -7.66
N ALA A 4 -11.07 -5.93 -8.21
CA ALA A 4 -11.73 -4.75 -7.67
C ALA A 4 -13.25 -4.83 -7.87
N PHE A 5 -14.01 -4.28 -6.92
CA PHE A 5 -15.45 -4.19 -7.00
C PHE A 5 -16.00 -2.94 -6.32
N ALA A 6 -17.19 -2.54 -6.67
CA ALA A 6 -17.98 -1.56 -5.94
C ALA A 6 -19.38 -2.13 -5.68
N ALA A 7 -19.84 -2.03 -4.44
CA ALA A 7 -21.18 -2.43 -4.03
C ALA A 7 -21.95 -1.21 -3.53
N THR A 8 -23.25 -1.15 -3.84
CA THR A 8 -24.12 -0.06 -3.42
C THR A 8 -25.40 -0.61 -2.81
N TYR A 9 -25.82 0.00 -1.70
CA TYR A 9 -27.09 -0.29 -1.03
C TYR A 9 -27.83 0.99 -0.70
N GLY A 10 -29.18 0.96 -0.87
CA GLY A 10 -30.04 2.11 -0.61
C GLY A 10 -30.11 3.08 -1.78
N ALA A 11 -30.71 4.23 -1.55
CA ALA A 11 -30.88 5.28 -2.55
C ALA A 11 -31.01 6.66 -1.92
N GLY A 12 -30.59 7.68 -2.67
CA GLY A 12 -30.65 9.08 -2.25
C GLY A 12 -29.49 9.50 -1.34
N LYS A 13 -29.61 10.69 -0.79
CA LYS A 13 -28.60 11.30 0.08
C LYS A 13 -28.89 11.02 1.56
N PRO A 14 -27.87 11.02 2.42
CA PRO A 14 -26.45 11.12 2.07
C PRO A 14 -25.88 9.82 1.44
N VAL A 15 -24.79 9.95 0.69
CA VAL A 15 -24.02 8.83 0.12
C VAL A 15 -22.75 8.67 0.96
N LEU A 16 -22.64 7.56 1.68
CA LEU A 16 -21.54 7.28 2.60
C LEU A 16 -20.74 6.08 2.12
N GLY A 17 -19.43 6.11 2.29
CA GLY A 17 -18.56 5.05 1.78
C GLY A 17 -17.57 4.49 2.79
N SER A 18 -17.14 3.26 2.52
CA SER A 18 -16.00 2.59 3.14
C SER A 18 -15.40 1.59 2.17
N TYR A 19 -14.31 0.93 2.53
CA TYR A 19 -13.62 0.03 1.63
C TYR A 19 -13.00 -1.16 2.35
N ALA A 20 -12.64 -2.18 1.58
CA ALA A 20 -11.84 -3.33 2.01
C ALA A 20 -10.51 -3.35 1.26
N GLU A 21 -9.42 -3.61 1.97
CA GLU A 21 -8.16 -4.08 1.43
C GLU A 21 -8.05 -5.58 1.73
N TYR A 22 -7.49 -6.35 0.80
CA TYR A 22 -7.43 -7.82 0.93
C TYR A 22 -6.21 -8.46 0.24
N ASP A 23 -5.24 -7.64 -0.13
CA ASP A 23 -3.97 -8.11 -0.65
C ASP A 23 -3.02 -8.62 0.45
N ALA A 24 -2.03 -9.41 0.06
CA ALA A 24 -1.08 -10.06 0.93
C ALA A 24 0.36 -9.80 0.47
N VAL A 25 1.30 -10.03 1.37
CA VAL A 25 2.75 -9.81 1.14
C VAL A 25 3.44 -11.16 0.92
N PRO A 26 4.30 -11.31 -0.10
CA PRO A 26 5.11 -12.50 -0.30
C PRO A 26 5.92 -12.89 0.96
N GLU A 27 6.31 -14.16 1.06
CA GLU A 27 7.13 -14.72 2.14
C GLU A 27 6.47 -14.74 3.53
N ASN A 28 5.18 -14.45 3.61
CA ASN A 28 4.46 -14.33 4.87
C ASN A 28 3.45 -15.47 5.12
N SER A 29 3.57 -16.60 4.40
CA SER A 29 2.73 -17.78 4.66
C SER A 29 2.95 -18.29 6.08
N GLN A 30 1.85 -18.44 6.85
CA GLN A 30 1.90 -18.87 8.24
C GLN A 30 0.61 -19.59 8.64
N GLN A 31 0.73 -20.70 9.33
CA GLN A 31 -0.38 -21.36 10.02
C GLN A 31 -0.76 -20.62 11.31
N PRO A 32 -2.00 -20.76 11.82
CA PRO A 32 -2.43 -20.16 13.09
C PRO A 32 -1.91 -20.96 14.30
N VAL A 33 -0.58 -21.12 14.36
CA VAL A 33 0.14 -21.85 15.41
C VAL A 33 1.20 -20.95 16.04
N PRO A 34 1.58 -21.16 17.33
CA PRO A 34 2.46 -20.26 18.05
C PRO A 34 3.97 -20.46 17.72
N TYR A 35 4.28 -21.02 16.60
CA TYR A 35 5.63 -21.20 16.06
C TYR A 35 5.64 -20.99 14.55
N ARG A 36 6.83 -20.78 13.98
CA ARG A 36 6.92 -20.59 12.53
C ARG A 36 6.58 -21.90 11.80
N ALA A 37 5.50 -21.86 11.03
CA ALA A 37 5.05 -22.95 10.19
C ALA A 37 4.35 -22.38 8.95
N PRO A 38 4.90 -22.50 7.76
CA PRO A 38 4.19 -22.17 6.52
C PRO A 38 2.88 -22.98 6.42
N ARG A 39 1.90 -22.45 5.71
CA ARG A 39 0.63 -23.17 5.50
C ARG A 39 0.88 -24.43 4.70
N GLU A 40 0.28 -25.53 5.16
CA GLU A 40 0.38 -26.83 4.50
C GLU A 40 -0.08 -26.76 3.04
N GLY A 41 0.64 -27.38 2.15
CA GLY A 41 0.36 -27.39 0.72
C GLY A 41 0.74 -26.11 -0.02
N LEU A 42 1.32 -25.10 0.67
CA LEU A 42 1.83 -23.89 0.05
C LEU A 42 3.35 -23.80 0.18
N HIS A 43 3.98 -23.16 -0.79
CA HIS A 43 5.40 -22.84 -0.69
C HIS A 43 5.67 -21.94 0.53
N PRO A 44 6.80 -22.09 1.25
CA PRO A 44 7.13 -21.25 2.41
C PRO A 44 7.14 -19.74 2.12
N TRP A 45 7.35 -19.34 0.89
CA TRP A 45 7.36 -17.95 0.45
C TRP A 45 6.01 -17.48 -0.12
N ALA A 46 4.98 -18.31 -0.01
CA ALA A 46 3.64 -17.89 -0.40
C ALA A 46 3.19 -16.65 0.38
N PRO A 47 2.31 -15.81 -0.20
CA PRO A 47 1.83 -14.60 0.47
C PRO A 47 1.07 -14.86 1.76
N GLY A 48 1.15 -13.92 2.70
CA GLY A 48 0.41 -13.87 3.95
C GLY A 48 0.13 -12.43 4.39
N HIS A 49 -0.73 -12.27 5.39
CA HIS A 49 -1.20 -10.96 5.83
C HIS A 49 -0.46 -10.43 7.06
N THR A 50 0.75 -9.91 6.91
CA THR A 50 1.53 -9.25 7.98
C THR A 50 0.80 -8.01 8.52
N ASP A 51 0.31 -7.18 7.62
CA ASP A 51 -0.77 -6.25 7.89
C ASP A 51 -2.05 -7.03 7.63
N PRO A 52 -2.97 -7.15 8.61
CA PRO A 52 -4.09 -8.05 8.47
C PRO A 52 -5.17 -7.46 7.55
N HIS A 53 -4.87 -7.26 6.26
CA HIS A 53 -5.79 -6.70 5.28
C HIS A 53 -7.05 -7.55 5.13
N SER A 54 -6.95 -8.88 5.23
CA SER A 54 -8.15 -9.71 5.27
C SER A 54 -9.07 -9.35 6.45
N ALA A 55 -8.51 -9.14 7.64
CA ALA A 55 -9.27 -8.70 8.80
C ALA A 55 -9.76 -7.25 8.66
N LEU A 56 -8.97 -6.37 8.01
CA LEU A 56 -9.40 -5.02 7.65
C LEU A 56 -10.65 -5.06 6.78
N GLY A 57 -10.60 -5.82 5.70
CA GLY A 57 -11.71 -5.94 4.76
C GLY A 57 -12.97 -6.49 5.40
N VAL A 58 -12.83 -7.56 6.22
CA VAL A 58 -13.96 -8.16 6.95
C VAL A 58 -14.55 -7.19 7.98
N ALA A 59 -13.71 -6.45 8.72
CA ALA A 59 -14.17 -5.48 9.72
C ALA A 59 -14.95 -4.33 9.08
N ALA A 60 -14.42 -3.76 8.00
CA ALA A 60 -15.08 -2.68 7.26
C ALA A 60 -16.41 -3.16 6.63
N LEU A 61 -16.43 -4.35 6.02
CA LEU A 61 -17.63 -4.95 5.47
C LEU A 61 -18.68 -5.23 6.57
N THR A 62 -18.25 -5.74 7.73
CA THR A 62 -19.14 -5.96 8.87
C THR A 62 -19.79 -4.65 9.31
N GLY A 63 -19.03 -3.55 9.35
CA GLY A 63 -19.56 -2.23 9.66
C GLY A 63 -20.60 -1.76 8.65
N ALA A 64 -20.32 -1.91 7.34
CA ALA A 64 -21.27 -1.56 6.29
C ALA A 64 -22.55 -2.42 6.34
N LEU A 65 -22.43 -3.73 6.58
CA LEU A 65 -23.57 -4.64 6.70
C LEU A 65 -24.41 -4.35 7.97
N ALA A 66 -23.78 -4.00 9.09
CA ALA A 66 -24.49 -3.61 10.29
C ALA A 66 -25.24 -2.28 10.11
N ALA A 67 -24.62 -1.29 9.43
CA ALA A 67 -25.31 -0.06 9.05
C ALA A 67 -26.50 -0.34 8.10
N LYS A 68 -26.32 -1.23 7.09
CA LYS A 68 -27.40 -1.69 6.22
C LYS A 68 -28.55 -2.28 7.02
N ALA A 69 -28.27 -3.19 7.97
CA ALA A 69 -29.32 -3.80 8.81
C ALA A 69 -30.07 -2.76 9.65
N ALA A 70 -29.36 -1.74 10.17
CA ALA A 70 -29.99 -0.63 10.87
C ALA A 70 -30.90 0.20 9.93
N MET A 71 -30.44 0.48 8.71
CA MET A 71 -31.24 1.18 7.70
C MET A 71 -32.54 0.42 7.38
N GLU A 72 -32.47 -0.89 7.20
CA GLU A 72 -33.65 -1.74 6.96
C GLU A 72 -34.62 -1.73 8.15
N LYS A 73 -34.10 -2.00 9.35
CA LYS A 73 -34.90 -2.10 10.57
C LYS A 73 -35.59 -0.79 10.93
N HIS A 74 -34.90 0.33 10.76
CA HIS A 74 -35.37 1.65 11.19
C HIS A 74 -35.85 2.53 10.02
N ARG A 75 -35.89 1.99 8.80
CA ARG A 75 -36.28 2.72 7.57
C ARG A 75 -35.49 4.00 7.34
N ILE A 76 -34.20 3.98 7.64
CA ILE A 76 -33.30 5.09 7.44
C ILE A 76 -32.98 5.22 5.93
N ARG A 77 -33.13 6.42 5.39
CA ARG A 77 -32.80 6.71 3.98
C ARG A 77 -31.33 7.08 3.83
N GLY A 78 -30.80 6.84 2.64
CA GLY A 78 -29.44 7.15 2.23
C GLY A 78 -28.82 6.04 1.42
N THR A 79 -27.57 6.22 1.02
CA THR A 79 -26.83 5.26 0.18
C THR A 79 -25.55 4.87 0.87
N LEU A 80 -25.25 3.57 0.95
CA LEU A 80 -23.96 3.03 1.35
C LEU A 80 -23.22 2.58 0.08
N ARG A 81 -21.96 2.97 -0.06
CA ARG A 81 -21.01 2.47 -1.07
C ARG A 81 -19.88 1.72 -0.39
N PHE A 82 -19.53 0.56 -0.91
CA PHE A 82 -18.43 -0.24 -0.40
C PHE A 82 -17.51 -0.67 -1.54
N PHE A 83 -16.21 -0.37 -1.41
CA PHE A 83 -15.24 -0.62 -2.45
C PHE A 83 -14.30 -1.77 -2.05
N GLY A 84 -14.02 -2.66 -3.00
CA GLY A 84 -12.95 -3.64 -2.89
C GLY A 84 -11.69 -3.11 -3.57
N GLU A 85 -10.64 -2.92 -2.77
CA GLU A 85 -9.40 -2.26 -3.17
C GLU A 85 -8.21 -3.24 -3.13
N PRO A 86 -7.89 -3.89 -4.27
CA PRO A 86 -6.71 -4.74 -4.37
C PRO A 86 -5.43 -3.92 -4.49
N ALA A 87 -4.28 -4.57 -4.26
CA ALA A 87 -2.95 -4.03 -4.51
C ALA A 87 -2.62 -2.74 -3.72
N GLU A 88 -3.04 -2.68 -2.44
CA GLU A 88 -2.68 -1.58 -1.55
C GLU A 88 -1.18 -1.55 -1.26
N LYS A 89 -0.51 -2.71 -1.18
CA LYS A 89 0.95 -2.79 -0.91
C LYS A 89 1.82 -2.03 -1.91
N VAL A 90 1.29 -1.76 -3.08
CA VAL A 90 1.91 -0.89 -4.09
C VAL A 90 1.06 0.35 -4.38
N CYS A 91 0.06 0.64 -3.56
CA CYS A 91 -0.85 1.79 -3.67
C CYS A 91 -1.46 1.95 -5.07
N ALA A 92 -1.81 0.86 -5.77
CA ALA A 92 -2.14 0.91 -7.18
C ALA A 92 -3.63 1.09 -7.49
N SER A 93 -4.54 0.57 -6.65
CA SER A 93 -5.97 0.61 -6.96
C SER A 93 -6.60 1.97 -6.72
N LYS A 94 -6.45 2.53 -5.53
CA LYS A 94 -7.18 3.74 -5.13
C LYS A 94 -6.85 4.95 -5.99
N PRO A 95 -5.56 5.25 -6.36
CA PRO A 95 -5.28 6.34 -7.28
C PRO A 95 -5.87 6.15 -8.67
N ALA A 96 -5.87 4.91 -9.19
CA ALA A 96 -6.49 4.60 -10.47
C ALA A 96 -8.02 4.73 -10.41
N HIS A 97 -8.65 4.31 -9.32
CA HIS A 97 -10.09 4.43 -9.12
C HIS A 97 -10.51 5.90 -8.91
N ALA A 98 -9.73 6.67 -8.16
CA ALA A 98 -9.94 8.11 -8.01
C ALA A 98 -9.87 8.84 -9.36
N ALA A 99 -8.87 8.54 -10.18
CA ALA A 99 -8.73 9.12 -11.53
C ALA A 99 -9.92 8.81 -12.45
N LYS A 100 -10.58 7.68 -12.25
CA LYS A 100 -11.77 7.26 -13.02
C LYS A 100 -13.09 7.75 -12.43
N GLY A 101 -13.06 8.54 -11.35
CA GLY A 101 -14.26 9.12 -10.73
C GLY A 101 -15.09 8.15 -9.89
N TYR A 102 -14.59 6.96 -9.54
CA TYR A 102 -15.37 6.00 -8.73
C TYR A 102 -15.76 6.53 -7.35
N TYR A 103 -15.03 7.50 -6.82
CA TYR A 103 -15.28 8.07 -5.49
C TYR A 103 -16.16 9.32 -5.52
N ASP A 104 -16.51 9.80 -6.70
CA ASP A 104 -17.26 11.03 -6.85
C ASP A 104 -18.68 10.94 -6.30
N GLY A 105 -19.20 12.06 -5.84
CA GLY A 105 -20.57 12.21 -5.37
C GLY A 105 -20.88 11.59 -4.01
N ALA A 106 -19.88 11.11 -3.28
CA ALA A 106 -20.02 10.74 -1.87
C ALA A 106 -20.09 11.99 -0.98
N ASP A 107 -20.73 11.82 0.18
CA ASP A 107 -20.85 12.88 1.20
C ASP A 107 -19.86 12.69 2.34
N ALA A 108 -19.44 11.45 2.63
CA ALA A 108 -18.36 11.13 3.56
C ALA A 108 -17.81 9.72 3.35
N TYR A 109 -16.57 9.50 3.83
CA TYR A 109 -15.92 8.19 3.87
C TYR A 109 -15.39 7.85 5.26
N ILE A 110 -15.45 6.57 5.62
CA ILE A 110 -14.75 6.02 6.78
C ILE A 110 -13.64 5.10 6.27
N ALA A 111 -12.42 5.55 6.38
CA ALA A 111 -11.21 4.80 6.08
C ALA A 111 -10.75 4.08 7.36
N TYR A 112 -10.59 2.77 7.29
CA TYR A 112 -10.20 1.95 8.44
C TYR A 112 -8.86 1.25 8.19
N HIS A 113 -8.05 1.11 9.25
CA HIS A 113 -6.87 0.25 9.22
C HIS A 113 -6.54 -0.30 10.62
N PRO A 114 -6.13 -1.56 10.77
CA PRO A 114 -5.57 -2.07 12.02
C PRO A 114 -4.30 -1.31 12.43
N SER A 115 -4.16 -1.02 13.72
CA SER A 115 -3.05 -0.19 14.23
C SER A 115 -2.64 -0.70 15.63
N PRO A 116 -1.52 -0.29 16.19
CA PRO A 116 -1.28 -0.46 17.62
C PRO A 116 -2.10 0.49 18.52
N PHE A 117 -2.93 1.37 17.95
CA PHE A 117 -3.75 2.33 18.68
C PHE A 117 -5.24 2.12 18.41
N ASN A 118 -6.09 2.59 19.33
CA ASN A 118 -7.54 2.72 19.15
C ASN A 118 -7.88 4.20 19.14
N THR A 119 -8.02 4.81 17.96
CA THR A 119 -8.18 6.25 17.78
C THR A 119 -8.76 6.61 16.41
N ALA A 120 -9.03 7.89 16.20
CA ALA A 120 -9.22 8.49 14.89
C ALA A 120 -8.17 9.60 14.67
N MET A 121 -7.67 9.73 13.45
CA MET A 121 -6.62 10.72 13.14
C MET A 121 -7.21 12.12 12.98
N TRP A 122 -6.50 13.12 13.52
CA TRP A 122 -6.91 14.53 13.41
C TRP A 122 -6.22 15.24 12.22
N GLU A 123 -5.04 15.86 12.49
CA GLU A 123 -4.36 16.73 11.54
C GLU A 123 -3.20 16.07 10.81
N THR A 124 -2.52 15.14 11.48
CA THR A 124 -1.37 14.44 10.91
C THR A 124 -1.82 13.22 10.12
N HIS A 125 -1.79 13.31 8.79
CA HIS A 125 -2.18 12.24 7.88
C HIS A 125 -1.00 11.67 7.09
N CYS A 126 -1.24 10.61 6.31
CA CYS A 126 -0.22 10.01 5.47
C CYS A 126 0.23 10.94 4.34
N GLY A 127 1.51 10.86 4.03
CA GLY A 127 2.11 11.50 2.86
C GLY A 127 1.82 10.74 1.57
N SER A 128 2.56 11.08 0.55
CA SER A 128 2.40 10.56 -0.80
C SER A 128 3.34 9.38 -1.07
N TYR A 129 2.88 8.46 -1.90
CA TYR A 129 3.63 7.31 -2.42
C TYR A 129 3.58 7.32 -3.95
N TRP A 130 4.75 7.34 -4.60
CA TRP A 130 4.85 7.19 -6.03
C TRP A 130 5.73 6.00 -6.37
N SER A 131 5.41 5.32 -7.47
CA SER A 131 6.19 4.18 -7.94
C SER A 131 6.18 4.11 -9.46
N ALA A 132 7.36 3.86 -10.03
CA ALA A 132 7.54 3.71 -11.46
C ALA A 132 8.59 2.62 -11.78
N GLN A 133 8.37 1.95 -12.88
CA GLN A 133 9.32 1.05 -13.52
C GLN A 133 10.07 1.82 -14.60
N PHE A 134 11.39 1.71 -14.59
CA PHE A 134 12.29 2.18 -15.63
C PHE A 134 12.82 0.95 -16.38
N ALA A 135 12.48 0.85 -17.63
CA ALA A 135 12.91 -0.26 -18.47
C ALA A 135 13.86 0.22 -19.56
N PHE A 136 14.84 -0.59 -19.88
CA PHE A 136 15.87 -0.32 -20.88
C PHE A 136 15.83 -1.41 -21.95
N GLU A 137 15.79 -1.00 -23.20
CA GLU A 137 15.87 -1.87 -24.36
C GLU A 137 17.15 -1.58 -25.13
N CYS A 138 17.99 -2.58 -25.31
CA CYS A 138 19.22 -2.44 -26.12
C CYS A 138 18.86 -2.25 -27.58
N LEU A 139 19.28 -1.14 -28.16
CA LEU A 139 18.94 -0.77 -29.55
C LEU A 139 19.70 -1.60 -30.58
N ASN A 140 20.94 -1.94 -30.27
CA ASN A 140 21.79 -2.67 -31.17
C ASN A 140 22.58 -3.79 -30.45
N PRO A 141 21.94 -4.90 -30.12
CA PRO A 141 22.57 -5.98 -29.36
C PRO A 141 23.67 -6.71 -30.15
N GLU A 142 23.73 -6.51 -31.47
CA GLU A 142 24.75 -7.13 -32.34
C GLU A 142 25.98 -6.24 -32.50
N ALA A 143 25.97 -4.99 -31.97
CA ALA A 143 27.07 -4.10 -32.08
C ALA A 143 28.23 -4.45 -31.14
N TRP A 144 29.43 -4.17 -31.60
CA TRP A 144 30.64 -4.28 -30.80
C TRP A 144 31.13 -2.89 -30.41
N ALA A 145 31.82 -2.80 -29.29
CA ALA A 145 32.31 -1.53 -28.76
C ALA A 145 33.18 -0.79 -29.76
N ASP A 146 34.08 -1.49 -30.43
CA ASP A 146 34.89 -1.00 -31.53
C ASP A 146 35.22 -2.17 -32.48
N PRO A 147 34.63 -2.20 -33.67
CA PRO A 147 34.92 -3.25 -34.64
C PRO A 147 36.39 -3.36 -35.04
N SER A 148 37.14 -2.25 -34.95
CA SER A 148 38.58 -2.24 -35.28
C SER A 148 39.45 -2.97 -34.26
N LEU A 149 38.93 -3.14 -33.03
CA LEU A 149 39.62 -3.88 -31.98
C LEU A 149 39.36 -5.38 -32.03
N GLN A 150 38.54 -5.87 -32.94
CA GLN A 150 38.36 -7.31 -33.16
C GLN A 150 39.60 -7.88 -33.84
N PRO A 151 40.35 -8.77 -33.13
CA PRO A 151 41.59 -9.32 -33.71
C PRO A 151 41.34 -10.21 -34.94
N PHE A 152 40.13 -10.78 -35.04
CA PHE A 152 39.70 -11.64 -36.13
C PHE A 152 38.25 -11.34 -36.51
N PRO A 153 37.95 -10.74 -37.64
CA PRO A 153 36.59 -10.53 -38.12
C PRO A 153 35.79 -11.84 -38.14
N GLY A 154 34.61 -11.84 -37.54
CA GLY A 154 33.73 -13.02 -37.45
C GLY A 154 33.91 -13.93 -36.23
N TYR A 155 34.86 -13.66 -35.35
CA TYR A 155 35.07 -14.41 -34.14
C TYR A 155 34.46 -13.68 -32.92
N ALA A 156 33.15 -13.81 -32.75
CA ALA A 156 32.40 -13.13 -31.69
C ALA A 156 32.97 -13.37 -30.26
N HIS A 157 33.52 -14.57 -30.02
CA HIS A 157 34.06 -14.93 -28.69
C HIS A 157 35.36 -14.18 -28.33
N ALA A 158 36.02 -13.56 -29.27
CA ALA A 158 37.25 -12.80 -29.04
C ALA A 158 37.01 -11.28 -28.94
N ALA A 159 35.78 -10.81 -29.10
CA ALA A 159 35.43 -9.41 -29.15
C ALA A 159 34.72 -8.91 -27.89
N THR A 160 34.99 -7.68 -27.52
CA THR A 160 34.28 -7.00 -26.43
C THR A 160 32.91 -6.53 -26.91
N ARG A 161 31.86 -6.96 -26.24
CA ARG A 161 30.51 -6.48 -26.54
C ARG A 161 30.30 -5.01 -26.21
N CYS A 162 29.36 -4.37 -26.88
CA CYS A 162 28.84 -3.09 -26.43
C CYS A 162 28.09 -3.20 -25.13
N PRO A 163 28.01 -2.11 -24.34
CA PRO A 163 27.06 -2.03 -23.27
C PRO A 163 25.62 -2.32 -23.73
N GLY A 164 24.79 -2.86 -22.87
CA GLY A 164 23.41 -3.22 -23.19
C GLY A 164 22.48 -3.01 -21.99
N ALA A 165 21.33 -3.65 -22.05
CA ALA A 165 20.28 -3.42 -21.06
C ALA A 165 20.69 -3.80 -19.62
N LEU A 166 21.52 -4.84 -19.44
CA LEU A 166 22.04 -5.18 -18.11
C LEU A 166 22.95 -4.06 -17.57
N ASP A 167 23.82 -3.52 -18.42
CA ASP A 167 24.70 -2.43 -18.03
C ASP A 167 23.88 -1.18 -17.67
N ALA A 168 22.82 -0.91 -18.42
CA ALA A 168 21.90 0.20 -18.13
C ALA A 168 21.24 0.10 -16.76
N VAL A 169 20.67 -1.06 -16.41
CA VAL A 169 20.02 -1.21 -15.11
C VAL A 169 21.00 -1.16 -13.94
N CYS A 170 22.19 -1.74 -14.09
CA CYS A 170 23.26 -1.68 -13.10
C CYS A 170 23.77 -0.24 -12.92
N LEU A 171 23.96 0.48 -14.03
CA LEU A 171 24.39 1.88 -14.00
C LEU A 171 23.31 2.75 -13.34
N MET A 172 22.03 2.60 -13.70
CA MET A 172 20.94 3.36 -13.09
C MET A 172 20.84 3.09 -11.58
N TYR A 173 20.94 1.83 -11.16
CA TYR A 173 20.96 1.48 -9.74
C TYR A 173 22.10 2.20 -9.01
N THR A 174 23.31 2.15 -9.57
CA THR A 174 24.52 2.71 -8.96
C THR A 174 24.47 4.24 -8.95
N THR A 175 24.18 4.88 -10.07
CA THR A 175 24.12 6.34 -10.15
C THR A 175 23.03 6.94 -9.28
N THR A 176 21.86 6.27 -9.15
CA THR A 176 20.81 6.73 -8.24
C THR A 176 21.30 6.80 -6.79
N LYS A 177 22.18 5.89 -6.34
CA LYS A 177 22.75 5.95 -4.98
C LYS A 177 23.56 7.21 -4.73
N TYR A 178 24.26 7.73 -5.75
CA TYR A 178 24.99 8.99 -5.64
C TYR A 178 24.08 10.21 -5.83
N LEU A 179 23.18 10.15 -6.82
CA LEU A 179 22.29 11.28 -7.14
C LEU A 179 21.36 11.65 -6.01
N LYS A 180 20.88 10.66 -5.25
CA LYS A 180 20.01 10.93 -4.08
C LYS A 180 20.71 11.81 -3.02
N GLU A 181 22.02 11.65 -2.84
CA GLU A 181 22.79 12.44 -1.87
C GLU A 181 23.01 13.90 -2.32
N ALA A 182 23.07 14.11 -3.64
CA ALA A 182 23.41 15.42 -4.21
C ALA A 182 22.19 16.19 -4.75
N MET A 183 21.14 15.50 -5.18
CA MET A 183 20.06 16.08 -6.00
C MET A 183 18.67 15.91 -5.43
N PHE A 184 18.46 15.01 -4.47
CA PHE A 184 17.16 14.88 -3.80
C PHE A 184 16.99 16.02 -2.80
N PRO A 185 15.75 16.40 -2.46
CA PRO A 185 15.51 17.49 -1.52
C PRO A 185 16.17 17.24 -0.16
N HIS A 186 16.93 18.21 0.34
CA HIS A 186 17.56 18.14 1.68
C HIS A 186 16.61 18.59 2.79
N THR A 187 15.44 19.10 2.44
CA THR A 187 14.39 19.49 3.37
C THR A 187 13.20 18.54 3.20
N GLY A 188 12.57 18.20 4.33
CA GLY A 188 11.48 17.23 4.35
C GLY A 188 11.94 15.80 4.53
N THR A 189 10.98 14.92 4.75
CA THR A 189 11.25 13.49 4.88
C THR A 189 10.85 12.76 3.60
N TRP A 190 11.72 11.89 3.16
CA TRP A 190 11.47 11.00 2.05
C TRP A 190 12.17 9.65 2.26
N THR A 191 11.67 8.63 1.57
CA THR A 191 12.32 7.33 1.47
C THR A 191 12.35 6.92 0.00
N LEU A 192 13.38 6.19 -0.39
CA LEU A 192 13.50 5.57 -1.71
C LEU A 192 13.84 4.09 -1.53
N ASN A 193 13.06 3.23 -2.17
CA ASN A 193 13.33 1.80 -2.28
C ASN A 193 13.37 1.41 -3.75
N GLU A 194 14.25 0.48 -4.08
CA GLU A 194 14.39 -0.01 -5.43
C GLU A 194 14.63 -1.51 -5.46
N PHE A 195 14.27 -2.13 -6.57
CA PHE A 195 14.68 -3.49 -6.89
C PHE A 195 14.75 -3.70 -8.40
N ILE A 196 15.72 -4.51 -8.82
CA ILE A 196 15.89 -4.91 -10.20
C ILE A 196 14.87 -6.01 -10.48
N MET A 197 13.88 -5.71 -11.32
CA MET A 197 12.84 -6.66 -11.71
C MET A 197 13.32 -7.67 -12.74
N VAL A 198 14.11 -7.17 -13.71
CA VAL A 198 14.64 -7.96 -14.82
C VAL A 198 16.07 -7.51 -15.08
N GLY A 199 17.03 -8.42 -14.88
CA GLY A 199 18.43 -8.20 -15.28
C GLY A 199 18.67 -8.53 -16.75
N GLY A 200 17.69 -9.17 -17.41
CA GLY A 200 17.78 -9.67 -18.75
C GLY A 200 18.24 -11.13 -18.83
N GLN A 201 18.11 -11.71 -20.01
CA GLN A 201 18.57 -13.06 -20.32
C GLN A 201 19.43 -13.01 -21.58
N CYS A 202 20.50 -13.77 -21.59
CA CYS A 202 21.30 -14.03 -22.78
C CYS A 202 21.67 -15.52 -22.84
N THR A 203 21.91 -15.99 -24.04
CA THR A 203 22.29 -17.38 -24.29
C THR A 203 23.80 -17.58 -24.34
N SER A 204 24.56 -16.46 -24.33
CA SER A 204 26.00 -16.44 -24.37
C SER A 204 26.51 -15.23 -23.58
N ASP A 205 27.67 -15.38 -22.93
CA ASP A 205 28.32 -14.36 -22.12
C ASP A 205 28.77 -13.12 -22.91
N ASN A 206 28.93 -13.25 -24.22
CA ASN A 206 29.33 -12.18 -25.11
C ASN A 206 28.17 -11.46 -25.83
N LEU A 207 26.92 -11.83 -25.54
CA LEU A 207 25.74 -11.17 -26.05
C LEU A 207 25.05 -10.35 -24.95
N PRO A 208 24.82 -9.04 -25.15
CA PRO A 208 24.14 -8.25 -24.15
C PRO A 208 22.66 -8.63 -24.07
N PRO A 209 22.07 -8.68 -22.86
CA PRO A 209 20.62 -8.79 -22.71
C PRO A 209 19.89 -7.65 -23.43
N ARG A 210 18.82 -7.98 -24.14
CA ARG A 210 18.03 -6.98 -24.90
C ARG A 210 17.22 -6.07 -24.03
N MET A 211 16.86 -6.51 -22.84
CA MET A 211 15.93 -5.82 -21.97
C MET A 211 16.29 -5.98 -20.50
N SER A 212 16.11 -4.93 -19.75
CA SER A 212 16.18 -4.92 -18.30
C SER A 212 15.14 -3.97 -17.71
N ALA A 213 14.86 -4.11 -16.43
CA ALA A 213 13.95 -3.21 -15.74
C ALA A 213 14.28 -3.10 -14.23
N ILE A 214 14.17 -1.88 -13.72
CA ILE A 214 14.28 -1.55 -12.31
C ILE A 214 13.03 -0.78 -11.88
N GLN A 215 12.49 -1.10 -10.70
CA GLN A 215 11.41 -0.34 -10.10
C GLN A 215 11.96 0.52 -8.97
N TYR A 216 11.51 1.76 -8.92
CA TYR A 216 11.65 2.65 -7.79
C TYR A 216 10.30 2.92 -7.15
N ALA A 217 10.30 2.99 -5.82
CA ALA A 217 9.16 3.43 -5.03
C ALA A 217 9.65 4.43 -4.00
N TRP A 218 9.02 5.61 -3.95
CA TRP A 218 9.42 6.65 -3.00
C TRP A 218 8.21 7.26 -2.30
N ARG A 219 8.47 7.67 -1.08
CA ARG A 219 7.50 8.30 -0.19
C ARG A 219 8.00 9.67 0.21
N SER A 220 7.11 10.62 0.33
CA SER A 220 7.46 11.93 0.87
C SER A 220 6.28 12.60 1.57
N SER A 221 6.63 13.65 2.32
CA SER A 221 5.65 14.45 3.07
C SER A 221 4.93 15.50 2.20
N SER A 222 5.31 15.69 0.93
CA SER A 222 4.68 16.65 0.03
C SER A 222 4.80 16.24 -1.44
N LEU A 223 3.91 16.79 -2.28
CA LEU A 223 3.93 16.53 -3.72
C LEU A 223 5.13 17.19 -4.41
N ASP A 224 5.59 18.35 -3.94
CA ASP A 224 6.77 19.03 -4.49
C ASP A 224 8.04 18.15 -4.35
N ILE A 225 8.19 17.48 -3.22
CA ILE A 225 9.29 16.52 -3.02
C ILE A 225 9.15 15.33 -3.96
N GLN A 226 7.92 14.82 -4.16
CA GLN A 226 7.65 13.73 -5.10
C GLN A 226 8.07 14.07 -6.52
N GLU A 227 7.69 15.25 -7.01
CA GLU A 227 8.05 15.73 -8.36
C GLU A 227 9.55 15.93 -8.52
N GLN A 228 10.23 16.50 -7.52
CA GLN A 228 11.69 16.68 -7.57
C GLN A 228 12.40 15.33 -7.67
N ILE A 229 11.99 14.34 -6.87
CA ILE A 229 12.59 12.99 -6.94
C ILE A 229 12.30 12.34 -8.30
N ALA A 230 11.06 12.42 -8.80
CA ALA A 230 10.69 11.89 -10.11
C ALA A 230 11.56 12.48 -11.22
N SER A 231 11.71 13.80 -11.25
CA SER A 231 12.54 14.50 -12.24
C SER A 231 14.00 14.05 -12.24
N VAL A 232 14.57 13.78 -11.05
CA VAL A 232 15.96 13.28 -10.95
C VAL A 232 16.05 11.85 -11.48
N LEU A 233 15.08 10.98 -11.15
CA LEU A 233 15.09 9.59 -11.62
C LEU A 233 14.90 9.50 -13.14
N GLU A 234 13.96 10.26 -13.70
CA GLU A 234 13.71 10.28 -15.15
C GLU A 234 14.93 10.80 -15.92
N ARG A 235 15.55 11.89 -15.46
CA ARG A 235 16.77 12.42 -16.05
C ARG A 235 17.93 11.42 -15.97
N ASN A 236 18.08 10.71 -14.83
CA ASN A 236 19.09 9.67 -14.69
C ASN A 236 18.86 8.54 -15.69
N ALA A 237 17.63 8.06 -15.84
CA ALA A 237 17.28 7.01 -16.80
C ALA A 237 17.64 7.42 -18.23
N HIS A 238 17.33 8.66 -18.62
CA HIS A 238 17.66 9.20 -19.93
C HIS A 238 19.18 9.17 -20.22
N HIS A 239 19.99 9.68 -19.30
CA HIS A 239 21.45 9.71 -19.47
C HIS A 239 22.08 8.31 -19.42
N VAL A 240 21.56 7.43 -18.59
CA VAL A 240 21.97 6.02 -18.56
C VAL A 240 21.68 5.34 -19.89
N ALA A 241 20.50 5.53 -20.46
CA ALA A 241 20.10 4.96 -21.73
C ALA A 241 21.05 5.45 -22.87
N ALA A 242 21.33 6.76 -22.93
CA ALA A 242 22.24 7.34 -23.88
C ALA A 242 23.67 6.75 -23.76
N THR A 243 24.16 6.58 -22.53
CA THR A 243 25.52 6.04 -22.28
C THR A 243 25.62 4.56 -22.64
N THR A 244 24.57 3.80 -22.57
CA THR A 244 24.58 2.33 -22.76
C THR A 244 24.01 1.89 -24.10
N GLY A 245 23.69 2.84 -25.01
CA GLY A 245 23.09 2.52 -26.31
C GLY A 245 21.71 1.88 -26.20
N CYS A 246 20.97 2.23 -25.15
CA CYS A 246 19.62 1.73 -24.90
C CYS A 246 18.56 2.81 -25.18
N ARG A 247 17.32 2.37 -25.27
CA ARG A 247 16.13 3.20 -25.18
C ARG A 247 15.49 2.98 -23.81
N GLU A 248 15.22 4.06 -23.10
CA GLU A 248 14.49 4.02 -21.86
C GLU A 248 12.98 4.10 -22.08
N SER A 249 12.23 3.55 -21.16
CA SER A 249 10.80 3.83 -21.00
C SER A 249 10.44 3.87 -19.53
N VAL A 250 9.54 4.79 -19.17
CA VAL A 250 9.03 4.94 -17.82
C VAL A 250 7.58 4.47 -17.81
N ARG A 251 7.26 3.55 -16.90
CA ARG A 251 5.92 3.05 -16.70
C ARG A 251 5.50 3.29 -15.27
N TRP A 252 4.57 4.21 -15.08
CA TRP A 252 4.01 4.52 -13.77
C TRP A 252 3.21 3.34 -13.24
N ILE A 253 3.39 3.03 -11.96
CA ILE A 253 2.60 2.05 -11.21
C ILE A 253 1.51 2.80 -10.46
N THR A 254 1.90 3.90 -9.82
CA THR A 254 0.97 4.72 -9.06
C THR A 254 1.55 6.11 -8.74
N LYS A 255 0.63 7.05 -8.47
CA LYS A 255 0.91 8.36 -7.87
C LYS A 255 -0.21 8.68 -6.89
N THR A 256 0.06 8.63 -5.59
CA THR A 256 -0.93 9.05 -4.59
C THR A 256 -0.77 10.53 -4.25
N ARG A 257 -1.86 11.13 -3.81
CA ARG A 257 -1.88 12.46 -3.18
C ARG A 257 -1.38 12.38 -1.73
N VAL A 258 -1.37 13.48 -1.00
CA VAL A 258 -1.20 13.52 0.45
C VAL A 258 -2.58 13.52 1.14
N GLY A 259 -2.67 13.09 2.39
CA GLY A 259 -3.94 13.02 3.11
C GLY A 259 -4.46 14.40 3.50
N LEU A 260 -5.76 14.64 3.27
CA LEU A 260 -6.48 15.83 3.71
C LEU A 260 -7.22 15.54 5.01
N PRO A 261 -6.95 16.25 6.11
CA PRO A 261 -7.63 16.04 7.38
C PRO A 261 -9.12 16.41 7.35
N ASN A 262 -9.92 15.74 8.20
CA ASN A 262 -11.26 16.20 8.57
C ASN A 262 -11.50 15.91 10.06
N ARG A 263 -11.25 16.90 10.89
CA ARG A 263 -11.32 16.79 12.35
C ARG A 263 -12.74 16.55 12.85
N ALA A 264 -13.72 17.23 12.26
CA ALA A 264 -15.12 17.07 12.65
C ALA A 264 -15.60 15.62 12.51
N LEU A 265 -15.24 14.97 11.39
CA LEU A 265 -15.58 13.56 11.17
C LEU A 265 -14.74 12.61 12.03
N ALA A 266 -13.47 12.95 12.27
CA ALA A 266 -12.62 12.18 13.19
C ALA A 266 -13.16 12.20 14.63
N ASP A 267 -13.62 13.35 15.12
CA ASP A 267 -14.22 13.49 16.45
C ASP A 267 -15.52 12.68 16.58
N LEU A 268 -16.39 12.69 15.57
CA LEU A 268 -17.58 11.85 15.52
C LEU A 268 -17.19 10.36 15.57
N THR A 269 -16.24 9.95 14.74
CA THR A 269 -15.78 8.58 14.68
C THR A 269 -15.17 8.12 16.01
N TYR A 270 -14.39 8.98 16.68
CA TYR A 270 -13.81 8.68 17.97
C TYR A 270 -14.87 8.62 19.09
N ARG A 271 -15.88 9.48 19.09
CA ARG A 271 -17.00 9.35 20.04
C ARG A 271 -17.67 7.99 19.95
N ASN A 272 -17.88 7.50 18.73
CA ASN A 272 -18.42 6.16 18.49
C ASN A 272 -17.47 5.04 18.93
N LEU A 273 -16.17 5.19 18.67
CA LEU A 273 -15.15 4.26 19.17
C LEU A 273 -15.14 4.21 20.72
N ALA A 274 -15.29 5.36 21.36
CA ALA A 274 -15.35 5.43 22.83
C ALA A 274 -16.59 4.74 23.41
N LEU A 275 -17.74 4.82 22.72
CA LEU A 275 -18.94 4.07 23.10
C LEU A 275 -18.79 2.56 22.95
N VAL A 276 -18.08 2.12 21.89
CA VAL A 276 -17.81 0.69 21.63
C VAL A 276 -16.77 0.12 22.59
N GLY A 277 -15.78 0.91 22.94
CA GLY A 277 -14.60 0.51 23.72
C GLY A 277 -13.49 -0.14 22.88
N PRO A 278 -12.28 -0.29 23.45
CA PRO A 278 -11.15 -0.92 22.76
C PRO A 278 -11.36 -2.43 22.62
N PRO A 279 -10.58 -3.11 21.75
CA PRO A 279 -10.60 -4.57 21.68
C PRO A 279 -10.18 -5.22 22.99
N VAL A 280 -10.92 -6.25 23.41
CA VAL A 280 -10.63 -7.03 24.63
C VAL A 280 -9.94 -8.33 24.23
N LEU A 281 -8.64 -8.42 24.49
CA LEU A 281 -7.85 -9.63 24.27
C LEU A 281 -7.97 -10.53 25.52
N GLY A 282 -8.80 -11.57 25.42
CA GLY A 282 -9.08 -12.49 26.52
C GLY A 282 -7.95 -13.49 26.81
N ASP A 283 -8.18 -14.39 27.76
CA ASP A 283 -7.18 -15.36 28.25
C ASP A 283 -6.66 -16.31 27.17
N GLU A 284 -7.49 -16.68 26.21
CA GLU A 284 -7.07 -17.55 25.09
C GLU A 284 -6.06 -16.83 24.20
N ALA A 285 -6.30 -15.56 23.87
CA ALA A 285 -5.35 -14.74 23.13
C ALA A 285 -4.04 -14.58 23.93
N ARG A 286 -4.12 -14.30 25.24
CA ARG A 286 -2.94 -14.20 26.11
C ARG A 286 -2.16 -15.51 26.16
N ARG A 287 -2.83 -16.66 26.29
CA ARG A 287 -2.17 -17.98 26.23
C ARG A 287 -1.43 -18.18 24.92
N PHE A 288 -2.04 -17.80 23.79
CA PHE A 288 -1.41 -17.91 22.48
C PHE A 288 -0.19 -16.98 22.37
N GLY A 289 -0.28 -15.74 22.83
CA GLY A 289 0.84 -14.81 22.88
C GLY A 289 2.02 -15.31 23.72
N ARG A 290 1.74 -15.86 24.93
CA ARG A 290 2.77 -16.48 25.78
C ARG A 290 3.39 -17.71 25.12
N ALA A 291 2.61 -18.52 24.40
CA ALA A 291 3.16 -19.66 23.67
C ALA A 291 4.11 -19.22 22.54
N ILE A 292 3.81 -18.13 21.85
CA ILE A 292 4.75 -17.53 20.87
C ILE A 292 6.05 -17.10 21.58
N GLN A 293 5.94 -16.38 22.70
CA GLN A 293 7.12 -15.93 23.45
C GLN A 293 7.99 -17.13 23.86
N LYS A 294 7.39 -18.17 24.43
CA LYS A 294 8.08 -19.39 24.82
C LYS A 294 8.78 -20.08 23.65
N ASN A 295 8.11 -20.21 22.50
CA ASN A 295 8.69 -20.83 21.29
C ASN A 295 9.82 -20.00 20.68
N LEU A 296 9.90 -18.71 20.97
CA LEU A 296 11.02 -17.83 20.61
C LEU A 296 12.14 -17.84 21.67
N GLY A 297 12.06 -18.66 22.71
CA GLY A 297 13.02 -18.69 23.80
C GLY A 297 12.97 -17.48 24.72
N LEU A 298 11.84 -16.77 24.75
CA LEU A 298 11.63 -15.62 25.62
C LEU A 298 10.88 -16.03 26.89
N GLU A 299 11.09 -15.28 27.97
CA GLU A 299 10.27 -15.42 29.17
C GLU A 299 8.83 -14.94 28.90
N PRO A 300 7.81 -15.79 29.10
CA PRO A 300 6.41 -15.41 28.88
C PRO A 300 5.94 -14.33 29.86
N MET A 301 5.29 -13.28 29.34
CA MET A 301 4.75 -12.20 30.15
C MET A 301 3.31 -12.51 30.58
N ASP A 302 2.89 -12.03 31.76
CA ASP A 302 1.50 -12.17 32.23
C ASP A 302 0.51 -11.60 31.23
N ASP A 303 0.71 -10.35 30.79
CA ASP A 303 0.06 -9.77 29.62
C ASP A 303 1.07 -9.61 28.48
N PRO A 304 1.03 -10.49 27.47
CA PRO A 304 1.98 -10.47 26.38
C PRO A 304 1.74 -9.37 25.36
N PHE A 305 0.63 -8.62 25.43
CA PHE A 305 0.25 -7.62 24.45
C PHE A 305 0.65 -6.20 24.85
N VAL A 306 0.88 -5.35 23.85
CA VAL A 306 1.12 -3.93 24.10
C VAL A 306 -0.14 -3.26 24.66
N GLU A 307 0.01 -2.45 25.69
CA GLU A 307 -1.08 -1.80 26.38
C GLU A 307 -1.93 -0.92 25.47
N ARG A 308 -1.27 -0.12 24.61
CA ARG A 308 -1.96 0.82 23.70
C ARG A 308 -2.91 0.13 22.70
N ALA A 309 -2.71 -1.16 22.41
CA ALA A 309 -3.66 -1.93 21.59
C ALA A 309 -4.94 -2.30 22.35
N GLN A 310 -4.93 -2.19 23.68
CA GLN A 310 -6.00 -2.58 24.58
C GLN A 310 -6.67 -1.40 25.32
N ARG A 311 -6.26 -0.16 25.01
CA ARG A 311 -6.88 1.05 25.58
C ARG A 311 -7.26 2.03 24.49
N LEU A 312 -8.19 2.92 24.78
CA LEU A 312 -8.48 4.07 23.94
C LEU A 312 -7.31 5.07 23.99
N THR A 313 -7.03 5.70 22.88
CA THR A 313 -6.13 6.83 22.76
C THR A 313 -6.93 7.96 22.13
N SER A 314 -7.06 9.11 22.80
CA SER A 314 -7.82 10.22 22.21
C SER A 314 -7.12 10.70 20.93
N PRO A 315 -7.85 11.30 19.99
CA PRO A 315 -7.24 11.91 18.80
C PRO A 315 -6.20 12.97 19.14
N GLU A 316 -6.40 13.71 20.24
CA GLU A 316 -5.46 14.70 20.76
C GLU A 316 -4.18 14.05 21.29
N GLU A 317 -4.30 12.97 22.10
CA GLU A 317 -3.15 12.20 22.58
C GLU A 317 -2.37 11.57 21.41
N TYR A 318 -3.07 11.05 20.42
CA TYR A 318 -2.44 10.48 19.23
C TYR A 318 -1.72 11.54 18.40
N GLU A 319 -2.35 12.69 18.16
CA GLU A 319 -1.71 13.81 17.44
C GLU A 319 -0.46 14.30 18.17
N ALA A 320 -0.54 14.47 19.50
CA ALA A 320 0.62 14.84 20.32
C ALA A 320 1.75 13.80 20.20
N PHE A 321 1.42 12.52 20.26
CA PHE A 321 2.39 11.44 20.04
C PHE A 321 3.04 11.52 18.66
N MET A 322 2.27 11.71 17.59
CA MET A 322 2.80 11.83 16.23
C MET A 322 3.73 13.03 16.08
N ARG A 323 3.40 14.15 16.73
CA ARG A 323 4.22 15.37 16.70
C ARG A 323 5.59 15.21 17.37
N THR A 324 5.77 14.26 18.29
CA THR A 324 7.09 14.00 18.88
C THR A 324 8.12 13.47 17.88
N GLY A 325 7.65 12.81 16.83
CA GLY A 325 8.51 12.22 15.78
C GLY A 325 8.62 13.05 14.50
N LEU A 326 7.94 14.21 14.42
CA LEU A 326 7.88 15.02 13.20
C LEU A 326 8.40 16.45 13.45
N PRO A 327 9.14 17.04 12.50
CA PRO A 327 9.44 18.46 12.52
C PRO A 327 8.14 19.30 12.60
N SER A 328 8.21 20.45 13.27
CA SER A 328 7.02 21.30 13.51
C SER A 328 6.26 21.73 12.23
N TRP A 329 7.00 21.89 11.14
CA TRP A 329 6.45 22.27 9.83
C TRP A 329 5.86 21.11 9.02
N GLN A 330 6.21 19.84 9.36
CA GLN A 330 5.78 18.67 8.60
C GLN A 330 4.38 18.25 9.03
N ARG A 331 3.47 18.12 8.07
CA ARG A 331 2.05 17.74 8.29
C ARG A 331 1.77 16.26 7.99
N HIS A 332 2.61 15.63 7.18
CA HIS A 332 2.37 14.27 6.69
C HIS A 332 3.53 13.36 7.08
N PHE A 333 3.22 12.08 7.31
CA PHE A 333 4.21 11.06 7.65
C PHE A 333 3.92 9.79 6.86
N THR A 334 4.92 8.93 6.63
CA THR A 334 4.77 7.67 5.88
C THR A 334 3.95 7.85 4.59
N SER A 335 3.22 6.81 4.16
CA SER A 335 2.28 6.88 3.05
C SER A 335 1.25 5.77 3.16
N ASP A 336 0.07 5.98 2.58
CA ASP A 336 -1.01 5.01 2.47
C ASP A 336 -2.01 5.57 1.45
N ASP A 337 -2.59 4.74 0.61
CA ASP A 337 -3.41 5.21 -0.51
C ASP A 337 -4.87 5.54 -0.15
N TYR A 338 -5.31 5.33 1.13
CA TYR A 338 -6.60 5.84 1.59
C TYR A 338 -6.71 7.36 1.41
N VAL A 339 -5.58 8.05 1.32
CA VAL A 339 -5.52 9.49 1.09
C VAL A 339 -6.31 9.93 -0.15
N GLU A 340 -6.51 9.03 -1.10
CA GLU A 340 -7.30 9.31 -2.28
C GLU A 340 -8.75 9.65 -1.94
N TYR A 341 -9.37 8.97 -0.99
CA TYR A 341 -10.74 9.26 -0.54
C TYR A 341 -10.87 10.67 0.05
N THR A 342 -9.83 11.14 0.75
CA THR A 342 -9.85 12.41 1.48
C THR A 342 -10.04 13.64 0.59
N TRP A 343 -9.82 13.51 -0.70
CA TRP A 343 -9.99 14.59 -1.69
C TRP A 343 -11.32 14.54 -2.43
N HIS A 344 -12.14 13.50 -2.24
CA HIS A 344 -13.46 13.37 -2.85
C HIS A 344 -14.59 13.70 -1.89
N ALA A 345 -14.39 13.49 -0.59
CA ALA A 345 -15.34 13.84 0.47
C ALA A 345 -14.65 13.89 1.84
N PRO A 346 -15.27 14.51 2.86
CA PRO A 346 -14.84 14.37 4.25
C PRO A 346 -14.52 12.92 4.59
N THR A 347 -13.34 12.64 5.11
CA THR A 347 -12.89 11.27 5.39
C THR A 347 -12.26 11.18 6.78
N ALA A 348 -12.77 10.27 7.62
CA ALA A 348 -12.11 9.89 8.87
C ALA A 348 -11.22 8.68 8.68
N ARG A 349 -10.02 8.70 9.26
CA ARG A 349 -9.14 7.53 9.38
C ARG A 349 -9.29 6.93 10.78
N LEU A 350 -9.98 5.78 10.86
CA LEU A 350 -10.17 5.01 12.08
C LEU A 350 -9.06 3.99 12.25
N PHE A 351 -8.54 3.88 13.46
CA PHE A 351 -7.64 2.83 13.89
C PHE A 351 -8.25 2.01 15.03
N THR A 352 -8.08 0.67 14.99
CA THR A 352 -8.33 -0.21 16.13
C THR A 352 -7.13 -1.11 16.41
N GLY A 353 -6.91 -1.40 17.68
CA GLY A 353 -5.75 -2.11 18.18
C GLY A 353 -5.67 -3.56 17.70
N ARG A 354 -4.71 -3.86 16.81
CA ARG A 354 -4.40 -5.25 16.46
C ARG A 354 -3.58 -5.92 17.56
N PRO A 355 -3.68 -7.24 17.74
CA PRO A 355 -2.84 -7.96 18.67
C PRO A 355 -1.36 -7.78 18.27
N ARG A 356 -0.58 -7.19 19.17
CA ARG A 356 0.86 -6.99 19.01
C ARG A 356 1.56 -7.38 20.30
N LEU A 357 2.55 -8.24 20.19
CA LEU A 357 3.30 -8.70 21.35
C LEU A 357 4.18 -7.56 21.91
N ARG A 358 4.23 -7.51 23.25
CA ARG A 358 5.09 -6.58 23.99
C ARG A 358 6.55 -7.01 23.85
N PRO A 359 7.45 -6.13 23.36
CA PRO A 359 8.87 -6.43 23.30
C PRO A 359 9.43 -6.76 24.70
N PRO A 360 10.27 -7.80 24.84
CA PRO A 360 10.90 -8.14 26.11
C PRO A 360 11.95 -7.12 26.56
N ARG A 361 12.46 -6.33 25.64
CA ARG A 361 13.44 -5.25 25.89
C ARG A 361 13.33 -4.18 24.78
N PRO A 362 13.78 -2.96 25.04
CA PRO A 362 13.86 -1.93 24.00
C PRO A 362 14.61 -2.42 22.76
N GLY A 363 14.12 -2.07 21.58
CA GLY A 363 14.72 -2.46 20.30
C GLY A 363 14.51 -3.92 19.87
N TYR A 364 13.82 -4.75 20.65
CA TYR A 364 13.46 -6.09 20.19
C TYR A 364 12.24 -6.04 19.25
N GLU A 365 12.39 -6.65 18.10
CA GLU A 365 11.30 -6.81 17.13
C GLU A 365 10.95 -8.29 16.97
N TYR A 366 9.65 -8.59 17.09
CA TYR A 366 9.16 -9.93 16.82
C TYR A 366 9.22 -10.23 15.33
N PRO A 367 9.58 -11.47 14.92
CA PRO A 367 9.52 -11.88 13.52
C PRO A 367 8.11 -11.67 12.94
N ALA A 368 8.02 -11.31 11.66
CA ALA A 368 6.76 -11.01 10.98
C ALA A 368 5.72 -12.15 11.06
N TRP A 369 6.17 -13.40 11.05
CA TRP A 369 5.28 -14.55 11.17
C TRP A 369 4.40 -14.54 12.44
N THR A 370 4.82 -13.87 13.53
CA THR A 370 4.03 -13.79 14.77
C THR A 370 2.74 -13.02 14.56
N HIS A 371 2.77 -11.97 13.75
CA HIS A 371 1.57 -11.20 13.38
C HIS A 371 0.63 -12.04 12.50
N ASN A 372 1.19 -12.77 11.52
CA ASN A 372 0.43 -13.66 10.66
C ASN A 372 -0.22 -14.79 11.45
N ALA A 373 0.52 -15.38 12.39
CA ALA A 373 -0.02 -16.44 13.26
C ALA A 373 -1.21 -15.93 14.09
N MET A 374 -1.07 -14.78 14.75
CA MET A 374 -2.15 -14.16 15.54
C MET A 374 -3.33 -13.73 14.64
N GLY A 375 -3.06 -13.26 13.44
CA GLY A 375 -4.08 -12.89 12.45
C GLY A 375 -4.93 -14.06 11.96
N GLY A 376 -4.43 -15.30 12.06
CA GLY A 376 -5.15 -16.52 11.76
C GLY A 376 -5.91 -17.14 12.94
N VAL A 377 -5.79 -16.57 14.15
CA VAL A 377 -6.44 -17.08 15.35
C VAL A 377 -7.62 -16.18 15.73
N PRO A 378 -8.90 -16.66 15.61
CA PRO A 378 -10.07 -15.83 15.87
C PRO A 378 -10.03 -15.10 17.22
N ARG A 379 -9.63 -15.77 18.30
CA ARG A 379 -9.55 -15.17 19.64
C ARG A 379 -8.53 -14.03 19.75
N CYS A 380 -7.58 -13.96 18.83
CA CYS A 380 -6.63 -12.84 18.76
C CYS A 380 -7.17 -11.70 17.88
N ILE A 381 -7.74 -12.01 16.71
CA ILE A 381 -8.05 -10.99 15.70
C ILE A 381 -9.49 -10.48 15.73
N ASP A 382 -10.49 -11.32 16.08
CA ASP A 382 -11.91 -10.96 16.07
C ASP A 382 -12.24 -9.76 16.97
N PRO A 383 -11.65 -9.60 18.20
CA PRO A 383 -11.94 -8.43 19.03
C PRO A 383 -11.68 -7.10 18.31
N MET A 384 -10.59 -7.01 17.56
CA MET A 384 -10.27 -5.85 16.75
C MET A 384 -11.31 -5.62 15.64
N MET A 385 -11.70 -6.69 14.94
CA MET A 385 -12.68 -6.61 13.86
C MET A 385 -14.06 -6.17 14.38
N PHE A 386 -14.49 -6.70 15.51
CA PHE A 386 -15.77 -6.31 16.13
C PHE A 386 -15.77 -4.85 16.60
N THR A 387 -14.68 -4.39 17.22
CA THR A 387 -14.54 -2.99 17.61
C THR A 387 -14.61 -2.08 16.38
N ALA A 388 -13.86 -2.38 15.32
CA ALA A 388 -13.87 -1.60 14.09
C ALA A 388 -15.25 -1.61 13.42
N GLY A 389 -15.83 -2.79 13.21
CA GLY A 389 -17.13 -2.94 12.56
C GLY A 389 -18.26 -2.19 13.29
N LYS A 390 -18.31 -2.29 14.62
CA LYS A 390 -19.29 -1.54 15.43
C LYS A 390 -19.08 -0.02 15.33
N THR A 391 -17.84 0.43 15.40
CA THR A 391 -17.50 1.86 15.28
C THR A 391 -17.88 2.43 13.92
N ILE A 392 -17.53 1.71 12.85
CA ILE A 392 -17.89 2.10 11.48
C ILE A 392 -19.41 2.15 11.33
N ALA A 393 -20.12 1.10 11.79
CA ALA A 393 -21.59 1.07 11.71
C ALA A 393 -22.24 2.24 12.45
N ALA A 394 -21.82 2.50 13.69
CA ALA A 394 -22.35 3.61 14.49
C ALA A 394 -22.09 4.96 13.80
N THR A 395 -20.88 5.18 13.29
CA THR A 395 -20.54 6.43 12.59
C THR A 395 -21.34 6.61 11.30
N LEU A 396 -21.53 5.54 10.50
CA LEU A 396 -22.38 5.60 9.32
C LEU A 396 -23.84 5.89 9.67
N VAL A 397 -24.38 5.28 10.74
CA VAL A 397 -25.75 5.53 11.20
C VAL A 397 -25.91 6.97 11.69
N ASP A 398 -24.96 7.50 12.46
CA ASP A 398 -24.98 8.89 12.88
C ASP A 398 -25.00 9.85 11.70
N LEU A 399 -24.15 9.64 10.71
CA LEU A 399 -24.11 10.47 9.48
C LEU A 399 -25.40 10.38 8.68
N LEU A 400 -26.10 9.22 8.70
CA LEU A 400 -27.41 9.05 8.05
C LEU A 400 -28.54 9.73 8.80
N THR A 401 -28.46 9.82 10.14
CA THR A 401 -29.57 10.25 10.99
C THR A 401 -29.38 11.62 11.63
N GLN A 402 -28.16 12.13 11.64
CA GLN A 402 -27.79 13.42 12.25
C GLN A 402 -27.18 14.36 11.21
N PRO A 403 -27.98 15.05 10.38
CA PRO A 403 -27.49 15.91 9.30
C PRO A 403 -26.48 16.98 9.76
N ALA A 404 -26.60 17.44 11.00
CA ALA A 404 -25.68 18.43 11.57
C ALA A 404 -24.22 17.93 11.63
N GLU A 405 -23.99 16.66 11.93
CA GLU A 405 -22.64 16.10 11.97
C GLU A 405 -22.02 16.04 10.55
N LEU A 406 -22.81 15.64 9.56
CA LEU A 406 -22.36 15.65 8.17
C LEU A 406 -22.09 17.08 7.67
N THR A 407 -22.92 18.05 8.06
CA THR A 407 -22.72 19.47 7.72
C THR A 407 -21.42 20.01 8.29
N LYS A 408 -21.08 19.70 9.55
CA LYS A 408 -19.80 20.11 10.15
C LYS A 408 -18.62 19.57 9.37
N ALA A 409 -18.65 18.28 9.03
CA ALA A 409 -17.59 17.63 8.26
C ALA A 409 -17.45 18.25 6.86
N ARG A 410 -18.58 18.57 6.21
CA ARG A 410 -18.59 19.20 4.88
C ARG A 410 -18.04 20.63 4.92
N VAL A 411 -18.43 21.44 5.90
CA VAL A 411 -17.91 22.81 6.05
C VAL A 411 -16.39 22.80 6.18
N GLU A 412 -15.84 21.94 7.02
CA GLU A 412 -14.38 21.81 7.15
C GLU A 412 -13.72 21.35 5.85
N PHE A 413 -14.31 20.40 5.13
CA PHE A 413 -13.81 19.94 3.84
C PHE A 413 -13.78 21.06 2.81
N ASP A 414 -14.86 21.83 2.71
CA ASP A 414 -14.97 22.97 1.78
C ASP A 414 -13.96 24.08 2.13
N GLU A 415 -13.73 24.37 3.40
CA GLU A 415 -12.69 25.31 3.84
C GLU A 415 -11.28 24.85 3.46
N ARG A 416 -10.96 23.57 3.70
CA ARG A 416 -9.63 22.99 3.42
C ARG A 416 -9.35 22.88 1.94
N THR A 417 -10.35 22.60 1.13
CA THR A 417 -10.23 22.48 -0.34
C THR A 417 -10.47 23.80 -1.08
N GLY A 418 -10.92 24.82 -0.37
CA GLY A 418 -11.25 26.10 -0.98
C GLY A 418 -12.51 26.06 -1.85
N GLY A 419 -13.53 25.30 -1.40
CA GLY A 419 -14.83 25.21 -2.07
C GLY A 419 -15.26 23.80 -2.48
N GLY A 420 -14.76 22.78 -1.82
CA GLY A 420 -15.11 21.38 -2.12
C GLY A 420 -14.27 20.78 -3.26
N VAL A 421 -14.81 19.73 -3.89
CA VAL A 421 -14.18 19.12 -5.09
C VAL A 421 -14.12 20.15 -6.22
N GLY A 422 -12.94 20.36 -6.78
CA GLY A 422 -12.68 21.40 -7.78
C GLY A 422 -12.43 22.79 -7.18
N GLY A 423 -12.41 22.93 -5.86
CA GLY A 423 -12.09 24.19 -5.17
C GLY A 423 -10.65 24.66 -5.38
N THR A 424 -10.35 25.89 -4.94
CA THR A 424 -9.07 26.57 -5.25
C THR A 424 -7.84 25.92 -4.64
N LYS A 425 -8.02 25.07 -3.63
CA LYS A 425 -6.95 24.30 -2.95
C LYS A 425 -7.12 22.79 -3.14
N TRP A 426 -8.13 22.39 -3.90
CA TRP A 426 -8.38 20.98 -4.17
C TRP A 426 -7.30 20.41 -5.09
N VAL A 427 -6.79 19.24 -4.75
CA VAL A 427 -5.81 18.52 -5.58
C VAL A 427 -6.55 17.46 -6.38
N ALA A 428 -6.50 17.58 -7.71
CA ALA A 428 -7.04 16.57 -8.63
C ALA A 428 -6.30 15.23 -8.51
N PRO A 429 -6.91 14.11 -8.93
CA PRO A 429 -6.18 12.86 -9.10
C PRO A 429 -4.92 13.06 -9.96
N LEU A 430 -3.79 12.48 -9.54
CA LEU A 430 -2.50 12.68 -10.20
C LEU A 430 -2.29 11.78 -11.43
N LEU A 431 -3.13 10.78 -11.58
CA LEU A 431 -3.15 9.90 -12.74
C LEU A 431 -4.27 10.34 -13.70
N PRO A 432 -4.09 10.19 -15.02
CA PRO A 432 -5.14 10.52 -15.98
C PRO A 432 -6.29 9.49 -15.93
N PRO A 433 -7.51 9.87 -16.34
CA PRO A 433 -8.68 8.97 -16.29
C PRO A 433 -8.52 7.67 -17.11
N GLU A 434 -7.75 7.72 -18.19
CA GLU A 434 -7.43 6.57 -19.04
C GLU A 434 -6.33 5.67 -18.46
N PHE A 435 -5.72 6.05 -17.35
CA PHE A 435 -4.65 5.27 -16.73
C PHE A 435 -5.07 3.82 -16.48
N ALA A 436 -4.27 2.90 -17.00
CA ALA A 436 -4.39 1.48 -16.74
C ALA A 436 -3.28 1.03 -15.81
N PRO A 437 -3.59 0.58 -14.60
CA PRO A 437 -2.59 -0.02 -13.72
C PRO A 437 -1.87 -1.16 -14.41
N PRO A 438 -0.55 -1.33 -14.20
CA PRO A 438 0.23 -2.35 -14.90
C PRO A 438 -0.02 -3.75 -14.30
N VAL A 439 -1.19 -4.32 -14.58
CA VAL A 439 -1.60 -5.65 -14.09
C VAL A 439 -0.82 -6.81 -14.73
N ASP A 440 -0.07 -6.54 -15.76
CA ASP A 440 0.85 -7.45 -16.44
C ASP A 440 2.27 -7.45 -15.84
N LEU A 441 2.59 -6.54 -14.91
CA LEU A 441 3.79 -6.64 -14.11
C LEU A 441 3.68 -7.84 -13.20
N ARG A 442 4.36 -8.89 -13.54
CA ARG A 442 4.43 -10.07 -12.70
C ARG A 442 5.67 -9.97 -11.82
N TRP A 443 5.48 -10.30 -10.59
CA TRP A 443 6.55 -10.47 -9.62
C TRP A 443 7.15 -11.86 -9.78
N PRO A 444 8.43 -12.08 -9.39
CA PRO A 444 8.99 -13.42 -9.34
C PRO A 444 8.07 -14.34 -8.55
N GLU A 445 7.69 -15.46 -9.14
CA GLU A 445 6.82 -16.47 -8.54
C GLU A 445 7.54 -17.81 -8.49
N TYR A 446 7.27 -18.59 -7.46
CA TYR A 446 7.62 -19.98 -7.47
C TYR A 446 6.62 -20.77 -8.32
N VAL A 447 7.13 -21.52 -9.25
CA VAL A 447 6.34 -22.40 -10.10
C VAL A 447 6.85 -23.83 -9.98
N VAL A 448 5.93 -24.78 -9.99
CA VAL A 448 6.28 -26.21 -10.06
C VAL A 448 6.40 -26.60 -11.53
N THR A 449 7.57 -27.09 -11.91
CA THR A 449 7.87 -27.59 -13.23
C THR A 449 8.20 -29.08 -13.16
N PRO A 450 8.35 -29.80 -14.29
CA PRO A 450 8.87 -31.15 -14.30
C PRO A 450 10.27 -31.32 -13.65
N ARG A 451 11.01 -30.22 -13.49
CA ARG A 451 12.32 -30.20 -12.82
C ARG A 451 12.23 -29.93 -11.31
N GLY A 452 11.04 -29.67 -10.79
CA GLY A 452 10.79 -29.30 -9.40
C GLY A 452 10.34 -27.84 -9.24
N GLU A 453 10.56 -27.28 -8.07
CA GLU A 453 10.23 -25.88 -7.78
C GLU A 453 11.28 -24.95 -8.38
N GLU A 454 10.83 -23.97 -9.13
CA GLU A 454 11.69 -22.99 -9.81
C GLU A 454 11.15 -21.57 -9.62
N TRP A 455 12.05 -20.60 -9.51
CA TRP A 455 11.70 -19.21 -9.68
C TRP A 455 11.32 -18.94 -11.14
N TRP A 456 10.16 -18.44 -11.35
CA TRP A 456 9.76 -17.91 -12.63
C TRP A 456 9.82 -16.37 -12.60
N ILE A 457 10.72 -15.82 -13.41
CA ILE A 457 10.81 -14.38 -13.61
C ILE A 457 10.16 -14.09 -14.95
N PRO A 458 8.99 -13.39 -14.97
CA PRO A 458 8.33 -13.10 -16.22
C PRO A 458 9.17 -12.13 -17.05
N THR A 459 9.40 -12.50 -18.26
CA THR A 459 9.96 -11.59 -19.27
C THR A 459 8.81 -10.70 -19.79
N PRO A 460 8.92 -9.36 -19.78
CA PRO A 460 7.91 -8.50 -20.37
C PRO A 460 7.70 -8.88 -21.84
N ARG A 461 6.46 -9.11 -22.24
CA ARG A 461 6.14 -9.36 -23.64
C ARG A 461 6.09 -8.03 -24.39
N GLN A 462 6.82 -7.93 -25.47
CA GLN A 462 6.64 -6.84 -26.43
C GLN A 462 5.27 -6.99 -27.12
N GLY A 463 4.44 -5.98 -26.98
CA GLY A 463 3.26 -5.63 -27.78
C GLY A 463 2.27 -6.70 -28.19
N LYS A 464 1.00 -6.41 -28.07
CA LYS A 464 -0.18 -7.09 -28.65
C LYS A 464 -0.10 -8.63 -28.72
N GLY A 465 -0.72 -9.32 -27.77
CA GLY A 465 -0.86 -10.77 -27.82
C GLY A 465 -1.10 -11.46 -26.48
N LEU A 466 -1.37 -10.73 -25.42
CA LEU A 466 -1.63 -11.33 -24.09
C LEU A 466 -3.05 -11.85 -23.92
N GLU A 467 -4.01 -11.42 -24.72
CA GLU A 467 -5.41 -11.81 -24.58
C GLU A 467 -5.75 -13.22 -25.12
N GLU A 468 -4.94 -13.76 -26.02
CA GLU A 468 -5.33 -15.02 -26.69
C GLU A 468 -4.74 -16.30 -26.08
N ARG A 469 -3.80 -16.24 -25.12
CA ARG A 469 -3.16 -17.44 -24.58
C ARG A 469 -3.47 -17.79 -23.12
N SER A 470 -4.17 -16.97 -22.39
CA SER A 470 -4.58 -17.28 -21.01
C SER A 470 -5.85 -18.14 -20.91
N LEU A 471 -6.50 -18.45 -22.05
CA LEU A 471 -7.74 -19.22 -22.10
C LEU A 471 -7.57 -20.64 -22.67
N LYS A 472 -6.34 -21.09 -22.92
CA LYS A 472 -6.08 -22.45 -23.47
C LYS A 472 -4.91 -23.13 -22.77
N SER A 473 -4.95 -23.21 -21.45
CA SER A 473 -4.20 -24.23 -20.70
C SER A 473 -4.85 -24.50 -19.37
#